data_3a63e001bf25b30e64036fa52d5847c7
#
_entry.id   3a63e001bf25b30e64036fa52d5847c7
#
_cell.length_a   1.000
_cell.length_b   1.000
_cell.length_c   1.000
_cell.angle_alpha   90.00
_cell.angle_beta   90.00
_cell.angle_gamma   90.00
#
_symmetry.space_group_name_H-M   'P 1'
#
loop_
_entity.id
_entity.type
_entity.pdbx_description
1 polymer ?
#
loop_
_entity_poly.entity_id
_entity_poly.type
_entity_poly.pdbx_seq_one_letter_code
_entity_poly.pdbx_strand_id
1 'polypeptide(L)'
;MKSIFFLSFLLILFVSCNKDRACPGSVEGVMHNYAGLDGCGWVIEINGSIYEPTNINDFNVDFLVEGKKVKVIYEEKGMASICMVGPTIFINCLSEN
;
A
#
# COMPACT_ATOMS: atom_id res chain seq x y z
N MET A 1 -6.06 44.92 12.60
CA MET A 1 -7.17 44.30 12.00
C MET A 1 -6.82 43.41 10.85
N LYS A 2 -6.17 43.95 9.91
CA LYS A 2 -5.88 43.16 8.75
C LYS A 2 -5.00 41.98 9.03
N SER A 3 -4.14 42.08 9.98
CA SER A 3 -3.27 40.98 10.30
C SER A 3 -4.01 39.77 10.78
N ILE A 4 -5.18 39.99 11.27
CA ILE A 4 -5.95 38.86 11.76
C ILE A 4 -6.39 37.96 10.65
N PHE A 5 -6.64 38.51 9.51
CA PHE A 5 -7.05 37.72 8.39
C PHE A 5 -5.96 36.80 7.93
N PHE A 6 -4.75 37.23 8.03
CA PHE A 6 -3.66 36.41 7.60
C PHE A 6 -3.48 35.23 8.48
N LEU A 7 -3.71 35.38 9.74
CA LEU A 7 -3.58 34.28 10.65
C LEU A 7 -4.58 33.21 10.37
N SER A 8 -5.79 33.61 10.10
CA SER A 8 -6.83 32.69 9.79
C SER A 8 -6.50 31.91 8.55
N PHE A 9 -5.94 32.58 7.60
CA PHE A 9 -5.61 31.98 6.34
C PHE A 9 -4.53 30.94 6.50
N LEU A 10 -3.58 31.17 7.34
CA LEU A 10 -2.52 30.23 7.56
C LEU A 10 -3.00 28.94 8.15
N LEU A 11 -3.99 29.00 8.99
CA LEU A 11 -4.49 27.79 9.59
C LEU A 11 -5.06 26.85 8.59
N ILE A 12 -5.60 27.35 7.55
CA ILE A 12 -6.20 26.52 6.54
C ILE A 12 -5.17 25.66 5.85
N LEU A 13 -3.97 26.16 5.75
CA LEU A 13 -2.94 25.42 5.07
C LEU A 13 -2.56 24.15 5.77
N PHE A 14 -2.71 24.09 7.05
CA PHE A 14 -2.35 22.90 7.77
C PHE A 14 -3.24 21.74 7.48
N VAL A 15 -4.47 22.03 7.17
CA VAL A 15 -5.42 20.99 6.93
C VAL A 15 -5.04 20.15 5.74
N SER A 16 -4.46 20.79 4.75
CA SER A 16 -4.17 20.05 3.53
C SER A 16 -3.04 19.09 3.68
N CYS A 17 -2.30 19.16 4.76
CA CYS A 17 -1.19 18.27 4.95
C CYS A 17 -1.59 16.94 5.53
N ASN A 18 -2.83 16.77 5.80
CA ASN A 18 -3.24 15.61 6.54
C ASN A 18 -3.53 14.39 5.78
N LYS A 19 -3.51 14.39 4.48
CA LYS A 19 -3.94 13.24 3.79
C LYS A 19 -2.91 12.25 3.47
N ASP A 20 -1.70 12.50 3.73
CA ASP A 20 -0.69 11.62 3.25
C ASP A 20 -0.18 10.64 4.24
N ARG A 21 -0.89 10.43 5.31
CA ARG A 21 -0.33 9.66 6.34
C ARG A 21 -0.82 8.31 6.48
N ALA A 22 -1.50 7.77 5.50
CA ALA A 22 -2.12 6.49 5.65
C ALA A 22 -1.14 5.41 6.05
N CYS A 23 0.05 5.41 5.50
CA CYS A 23 1.03 4.37 5.83
C CYS A 23 2.39 4.98 6.08
N PRO A 24 2.57 5.58 7.26
CA PRO A 24 3.87 6.21 7.56
C PRO A 24 4.96 5.15 7.65
N GLY A 25 6.11 5.44 7.07
CA GLY A 25 7.21 4.50 7.07
C GLY A 25 7.06 3.35 6.10
N SER A 26 6.16 3.48 5.16
CA SER A 26 5.92 2.43 4.18
C SER A 26 7.00 2.38 3.12
N VAL A 27 7.02 1.26 2.38
CA VAL A 27 7.85 1.13 1.20
C VAL A 27 6.97 1.09 -0.01
N GLU A 28 7.54 1.36 -1.17
CA GLU A 28 6.79 1.34 -2.42
C GLU A 28 6.70 -0.06 -2.97
N GLY A 29 5.56 -0.39 -3.53
CA GLY A 29 5.35 -1.66 -4.18
C GLY A 29 4.52 -1.49 -5.43
N VAL A 30 4.45 -2.54 -6.22
CA VAL A 30 3.66 -2.57 -7.45
C VAL A 30 2.81 -3.81 -7.44
N MET A 31 1.51 -3.65 -7.68
CA MET A 31 0.59 -4.77 -7.71
C MET A 31 0.68 -5.51 -9.03
N HIS A 32 0.66 -6.82 -8.98
CA HIS A 32 0.64 -7.65 -10.17
C HIS A 32 -0.40 -8.75 -10.03
N ASN A 33 -1.05 -9.03 -11.13
CA ASN A 33 -2.08 -10.07 -11.16
C ASN A 33 -1.48 -11.35 -11.73
N TYR A 34 -1.29 -12.32 -10.86
CA TYR A 34 -0.74 -13.62 -11.27
C TYR A 34 -1.83 -14.68 -11.30
N ALA A 35 -3.08 -14.27 -11.45
CA ALA A 35 -4.19 -15.20 -11.39
C ALA A 35 -4.14 -16.29 -12.46
N GLY A 36 -3.37 -16.09 -13.52
CA GLY A 36 -3.23 -17.11 -14.54
C GLY A 36 -2.32 -18.26 -14.15
N LEU A 37 -1.61 -18.15 -13.04
CA LEU A 37 -0.74 -19.19 -12.55
C LEU A 37 -1.48 -19.99 -11.49
N ASP A 38 -1.21 -21.29 -11.43
CA ASP A 38 -1.87 -22.17 -10.49
C ASP A 38 -1.69 -21.70 -9.06
N GLY A 39 -2.80 -21.47 -8.36
CA GLY A 39 -2.76 -21.08 -6.95
C GLY A 39 -2.36 -19.66 -6.70
N CYS A 40 -2.09 -18.88 -7.74
CA CYS A 40 -1.68 -17.51 -7.58
C CYS A 40 -2.86 -16.56 -7.70
N GLY A 41 -2.66 -15.37 -7.19
CA GLY A 41 -3.62 -14.29 -7.32
C GLY A 41 -2.84 -13.01 -7.37
N TRP A 42 -3.20 -12.05 -6.55
CA TRP A 42 -2.50 -10.77 -6.52
C TRP A 42 -1.22 -10.90 -5.70
N VAL A 43 -0.15 -10.35 -6.24
CA VAL A 43 1.15 -10.31 -5.57
C VAL A 43 1.65 -8.87 -5.58
N ILE A 44 2.66 -8.59 -4.77
CA ILE A 44 3.25 -7.25 -4.70
C ILE A 44 4.73 -7.37 -4.97
N GLU A 45 5.21 -6.55 -5.89
CA GLU A 45 6.64 -6.46 -6.16
C GLU A 45 7.22 -5.32 -5.34
N ILE A 46 8.23 -5.62 -4.53
CA ILE A 46 8.90 -4.63 -3.69
C ILE A 46 10.39 -4.77 -3.92
N ASN A 47 11.02 -3.71 -4.39
CA ASN A 47 12.46 -3.71 -4.67
C ASN A 47 12.89 -4.85 -5.58
N GLY A 48 12.07 -5.15 -6.57
CA GLY A 48 12.39 -6.18 -7.54
C GLY A 48 12.10 -7.60 -7.11
N SER A 49 11.57 -7.79 -5.91
CA SER A 49 11.22 -9.11 -5.41
C SER A 49 9.71 -9.24 -5.31
N ILE A 50 9.21 -10.43 -5.56
CA ILE A 50 7.78 -10.72 -5.52
C ILE A 50 7.41 -11.29 -4.18
N TYR A 51 6.32 -10.77 -3.59
CA TYR A 51 5.80 -11.26 -2.32
C TYR A 51 4.34 -11.63 -2.48
N GLU A 52 3.93 -12.66 -1.76
CA GLU A 52 2.56 -13.15 -1.82
C GLU A 52 1.81 -12.71 -0.57
N PRO A 53 0.90 -11.73 -0.67
CA PRO A 53 0.18 -11.27 0.52
C PRO A 53 -0.88 -12.28 0.91
N THR A 54 -0.98 -12.55 2.20
CA THR A 54 -1.96 -13.51 2.69
C THR A 54 -3.29 -12.87 3.01
N ASN A 55 -3.34 -11.55 3.14
CA ASN A 55 -4.56 -10.85 3.53
C ASN A 55 -4.95 -9.73 2.58
N ILE A 56 -4.63 -9.88 1.28
CA ILE A 56 -4.92 -8.82 0.33
C ILE A 56 -6.42 -8.52 0.24
N ASN A 57 -7.25 -9.53 0.50
CA ASN A 57 -8.70 -9.33 0.41
C ASN A 57 -9.27 -8.50 1.55
N ASP A 58 -8.46 -8.19 2.54
CA ASP A 58 -8.89 -7.31 3.63
C ASP A 58 -8.88 -5.85 3.21
N PHE A 59 -8.33 -5.54 2.05
CA PHE A 59 -8.18 -4.17 1.60
C PHE A 59 -9.12 -3.87 0.45
N ASN A 60 -9.23 -2.59 0.12
CA ASN A 60 -10.15 -2.14 -0.91
C ASN A 60 -9.80 -2.76 -2.25
N VAL A 61 -10.80 -3.21 -2.95
CA VAL A 61 -10.62 -3.83 -4.27
C VAL A 61 -10.00 -2.84 -5.26
N ASP A 62 -10.03 -1.57 -4.99
CA ASP A 62 -9.39 -0.58 -5.86
C ASP A 62 -7.89 -0.76 -5.95
N PHE A 63 -7.28 -1.49 -5.03
CA PHE A 63 -5.87 -1.79 -5.11
C PHE A 63 -5.56 -2.92 -6.08
N LEU A 64 -6.56 -3.66 -6.50
CA LEU A 64 -6.36 -4.83 -7.35
C LEU A 64 -6.35 -4.42 -8.82
N VAL A 65 -5.31 -3.74 -9.22
CA VAL A 65 -5.12 -3.27 -10.58
C VAL A 65 -3.68 -3.57 -10.98
N GLU A 66 -3.52 -4.24 -12.11
CA GLU A 66 -2.18 -4.60 -12.60
C GLU A 66 -1.33 -3.34 -12.78
N GLY A 67 -0.15 -3.35 -12.19
CA GLY A 67 0.78 -2.24 -12.32
C GLY A 67 0.52 -1.07 -11.38
N LYS A 68 -0.45 -1.21 -10.49
CA LYS A 68 -0.77 -0.11 -9.59
C LYS A 68 0.32 0.06 -8.56
N LYS A 69 0.76 1.30 -8.39
CA LYS A 69 1.78 1.62 -7.40
C LYS A 69 1.14 1.87 -6.06
N VAL A 70 1.69 1.27 -5.03
CA VAL A 70 1.14 1.36 -3.68
C VAL A 70 2.24 1.64 -2.69
N LYS A 71 1.84 2.04 -1.50
CA LYS A 71 2.72 2.11 -0.34
C LYS A 71 2.27 1.06 0.64
N VAL A 72 3.20 0.29 1.14
CA VAL A 72 2.86 -0.87 1.94
C VAL A 72 3.74 -0.99 3.18
N ILE A 73 3.11 -1.37 4.28
CA ILE A 73 3.81 -1.79 5.49
C ILE A 73 3.43 -3.24 5.68
N TYR A 74 4.42 -4.10 5.81
CA TYR A 74 4.17 -5.53 5.86
C TYR A 74 5.16 -6.23 6.76
N GLU A 75 4.85 -7.48 7.08
CA GLU A 75 5.77 -8.35 7.81
C GLU A 75 5.74 -9.74 7.20
N GLU A 76 6.85 -10.43 7.27
CA GLU A 76 6.92 -11.80 6.77
C GLU A 76 6.53 -12.72 7.89
N LYS A 77 5.55 -13.59 7.60
CA LYS A 77 5.01 -14.46 8.63
C LYS A 77 5.49 -15.90 8.51
N GLY A 78 6.23 -16.20 7.47
CA GLY A 78 6.72 -17.57 7.30
C GLY A 78 5.66 -18.58 6.97
N MET A 79 4.53 -18.14 6.43
CA MET A 79 3.46 -19.05 6.06
C MET A 79 3.77 -19.72 4.75
N ALA A 80 3.14 -20.85 4.51
CA ALA A 80 3.35 -21.57 3.26
C ALA A 80 2.79 -20.78 2.10
N SER A 81 3.53 -20.75 1.00
CA SER A 81 3.11 -20.08 -0.20
C SER A 81 2.38 -21.04 -1.11
N ILE A 82 1.20 -20.68 -1.56
CA ILE A 82 0.45 -21.47 -2.49
C ILE A 82 1.00 -21.25 -3.89
N CYS A 83 1.35 -20.04 -4.17
CA CYS A 83 1.79 -19.61 -5.48
C CYS A 83 3.26 -19.93 -5.72
N MET A 84 4.06 -19.89 -4.68
CA MET A 84 5.48 -20.23 -4.71
C MET A 84 6.32 -19.31 -5.59
N VAL A 85 5.88 -18.08 -5.77
CA VAL A 85 6.65 -17.09 -6.51
C VAL A 85 7.51 -16.23 -5.59
N GLY A 86 7.30 -16.31 -4.29
CA GLY A 86 8.07 -15.55 -3.32
C GLY A 86 7.55 -15.77 -1.93
N PRO A 87 8.16 -15.13 -0.94
CA PRO A 87 7.72 -15.28 0.44
C PRO A 87 6.32 -14.74 0.66
N THR A 88 5.64 -15.28 1.65
CA THR A 88 4.34 -14.74 2.04
C THR A 88 4.55 -13.59 2.99
N ILE A 89 3.65 -12.61 2.91
CA ILE A 89 3.68 -11.46 3.80
C ILE A 89 2.27 -11.18 4.32
N PHE A 90 2.22 -10.52 5.45
CA PHE A 90 0.99 -10.02 6.01
C PHE A 90 1.04 -8.51 5.91
N ILE A 91 0.04 -7.92 5.28
CA ILE A 91 0.01 -6.48 5.06
C ILE A 91 -0.62 -5.78 6.25
N ASN A 92 0.11 -4.86 6.85
CA ASN A 92 -0.38 -4.09 7.98
C ASN A 92 -0.99 -2.76 7.54
N CYS A 93 -0.55 -2.22 6.42
CA CYS A 93 -1.09 -0.97 5.91
C CYS A 93 -0.87 -0.92 4.41
N LEU A 94 -1.86 -0.49 3.68
CA LEU A 94 -1.78 -0.39 2.23
C LEU A 94 -2.46 0.89 1.78
N SER A 95 -1.77 1.70 1.00
CA SER A 95 -2.34 2.94 0.49
C SER A 95 -1.83 3.19 -0.91
N GLU A 96 -2.46 4.13 -1.59
CA GLU A 96 -2.03 4.48 -2.93
C GLU A 96 -0.77 5.32 -2.88
N ASN A 97 0.06 5.12 -3.86
CA ASN A 97 1.30 5.90 -3.95
C ASN A 97 1.04 7.19 -4.70
#